data_baaecfa6a4b5d3ec7f2c76c02b105d7c
#
_entry.id   baaecfa6a4b5d3ec7f2c76c02b105d7c
#
_cell.length_a   1.000
_cell.length_b   1.000
_cell.length_c   1.000
_cell.angle_alpha   90.00
_cell.angle_beta   90.00
_cell.angle_gamma   90.00
#
_symmetry.space_group_name_H-M   'P 1'
#
loop_
_entity.id
_entity.type
_entity.pdbx_description
1 polymer ?
#
loop_
_entity_poly.entity_id
_entity_poly.type
_entity_poly.pdbx_seq_one_letter_code
_entity_poly.pdbx_strand_id
1 'polypeptide(L)'
;MILEKNNQNFPLVSIVTPSYNQGEYIEETIQSVLNQNYPNIEYIVIDGGSKDRSKEIIQKYADKISYWVSEPDNGQADAINKGWEMSTGEFIGWINSDDILTSTSVNEVVKTFLKNP
;
A
#
# COMPACT_ATOMS: atom_id res chain seq x y z
N MET A 1 17.52 24.07 4.54
CA MET A 1 16.76 25.11 4.03
C MET A 1 15.39 24.61 3.56
N ILE A 2 15.02 24.94 2.38
CA ILE A 2 13.66 24.66 1.92
C ILE A 2 13.30 23.20 1.95
N LEU A 3 14.28 22.32 1.82
CA LEU A 3 14.02 20.87 1.77
C LEU A 3 13.42 20.32 3.06
N GLU A 4 13.84 20.84 4.20
CA GLU A 4 13.29 20.38 5.46
C GLU A 4 11.81 20.70 5.54
N LYS A 5 11.42 21.87 5.06
CA LYS A 5 10.02 22.25 5.04
C LYS A 5 9.21 21.32 4.16
N ASN A 6 9.78 20.92 3.01
CA ASN A 6 9.10 20.01 2.12
C ASN A 6 8.87 18.66 2.78
N ASN A 7 9.86 18.18 3.55
CA ASN A 7 9.69 16.91 4.26
C ASN A 7 8.57 16.98 5.29
N GLN A 8 8.37 18.13 5.92
CA GLN A 8 7.28 18.31 6.88
C GLN A 8 5.91 18.25 6.21
N ASN A 9 5.85 18.49 4.89
CA ASN A 9 4.61 18.46 4.12
C ASN A 9 4.33 17.09 3.52
N PHE A 10 5.12 16.09 3.86
CA PHE A 10 4.93 14.72 3.38
C PHE A 10 4.77 13.76 4.56
N PRO A 11 3.61 13.82 5.25
CA PRO A 11 3.37 12.87 6.33
C PRO A 11 3.36 11.44 5.80
N LEU A 12 3.69 10.49 6.67
CA LEU A 12 3.72 9.09 6.29
C LEU A 12 2.33 8.60 5.97
N VAL A 13 2.18 7.96 4.82
CA VAL A 13 0.94 7.34 4.38
C VAL A 13 1.12 5.84 4.36
N SER A 14 0.28 5.11 5.09
CA SER A 14 0.26 3.65 5.06
C SER A 14 -0.80 3.18 4.09
N ILE A 15 -0.41 2.33 3.15
CA ILE A 15 -1.33 1.76 2.17
C ILE A 15 -1.34 0.25 2.32
N VAL A 16 -2.51 -0.33 2.50
CA VAL A 16 -2.69 -1.77 2.63
C VAL A 16 -3.32 -2.33 1.36
N THR A 17 -2.73 -3.40 0.83
CA THR A 17 -3.34 -4.16 -0.26
C THR A 17 -3.71 -5.54 0.27
N PRO A 18 -5.01 -5.83 0.41
CA PRO A 18 -5.45 -7.20 0.68
C PRO A 18 -5.38 -8.01 -0.61
N SER A 19 -5.00 -9.27 -0.53
CA SER A 19 -4.83 -10.12 -1.70
C SER A 19 -5.29 -11.54 -1.41
N TYR A 20 -6.03 -12.13 -2.35
CA TYR A 20 -6.33 -13.55 -2.34
C TYR A 20 -6.56 -14.02 -3.77
N ASN A 21 -5.66 -14.88 -4.27
CA ASN A 21 -5.72 -15.45 -5.62
C ASN A 21 -5.85 -14.38 -6.72
N GLN A 22 -5.03 -13.33 -6.63
CA GLN A 22 -5.02 -12.21 -7.58
C GLN A 22 -3.76 -12.17 -8.44
N GLY A 23 -3.19 -13.33 -8.72
CA GLY A 23 -1.93 -13.42 -9.46
C GLY A 23 -1.94 -12.76 -10.83
N GLU A 24 -3.11 -12.62 -11.47
CA GLU A 24 -3.22 -11.94 -12.76
C GLU A 24 -3.08 -10.41 -12.64
N TYR A 25 -3.43 -9.85 -11.48
CA TYR A 25 -3.59 -8.40 -11.33
C TYR A 25 -2.67 -7.76 -10.32
N ILE A 26 -2.22 -8.53 -9.33
CA ILE A 26 -1.53 -7.95 -8.17
C ILE A 26 -0.23 -7.24 -8.54
N GLU A 27 0.47 -7.71 -9.57
CA GLU A 27 1.74 -7.08 -9.95
C GLU A 27 1.54 -5.63 -10.37
N GLU A 28 0.53 -5.36 -11.19
CA GLU A 28 0.25 -3.99 -11.61
C GLU A 28 -0.15 -3.11 -10.43
N THR A 29 -0.93 -3.67 -9.51
CA THR A 29 -1.31 -2.95 -8.29
C THR A 29 -0.09 -2.58 -7.46
N ILE A 30 0.80 -3.55 -7.21
CA ILE A 30 2.02 -3.30 -6.45
C ILE A 30 2.86 -2.22 -7.13
N GLN A 31 3.07 -2.34 -8.43
CA GLN A 31 3.85 -1.35 -9.19
C GLN A 31 3.23 0.03 -9.09
N SER A 32 1.90 0.13 -9.14
CA SER A 32 1.23 1.42 -9.08
C SER A 32 1.43 2.12 -7.72
N VAL A 33 1.53 1.36 -6.65
CA VAL A 33 1.83 1.93 -5.33
C VAL A 33 3.31 2.32 -5.24
N LEU A 34 4.19 1.45 -5.71
CA LEU A 34 5.64 1.71 -5.65
C LEU A 34 6.07 2.87 -6.54
N ASN A 35 5.29 3.16 -7.59
CA ASN A 35 5.60 4.23 -8.54
C ASN A 35 4.86 5.54 -8.25
N GLN A 36 4.29 5.69 -7.06
CA GLN A 36 3.68 6.96 -6.68
C GLN A 36 4.74 8.05 -6.60
N ASN A 37 4.35 9.27 -6.97
CA ASN A 37 5.26 10.41 -6.88
C ASN A 37 5.30 11.02 -5.46
N TYR A 38 4.72 10.33 -4.49
CA TYR A 38 4.73 10.74 -3.09
C TYR A 38 5.88 10.04 -2.37
N PRO A 39 6.74 10.79 -1.64
CA PRO A 39 8.01 10.24 -1.15
C PRO A 39 7.92 9.43 0.15
N ASN A 40 6.80 9.43 0.86
CA ASN A 40 6.75 8.86 2.21
C ASN A 40 5.58 7.88 2.36
N ILE A 41 5.75 6.70 1.79
CA ILE A 41 4.72 5.65 1.80
C ILE A 41 5.24 4.42 2.54
N GLU A 42 4.40 3.90 3.44
CA GLU A 42 4.58 2.59 4.05
C GLU A 42 3.60 1.64 3.34
N TYR A 43 4.13 0.69 2.58
CA TYR A 43 3.29 -0.22 1.82
C TYR A 43 3.23 -1.58 2.50
N ILE A 44 2.02 -2.08 2.71
CA ILE A 44 1.74 -3.31 3.42
C ILE A 44 0.87 -4.20 2.54
N VAL A 45 1.30 -5.44 2.30
CA VAL A 45 0.54 -6.41 1.50
C VAL A 45 0.17 -7.59 2.38
N ILE A 46 -1.14 -7.84 2.50
CA ILE A 46 -1.66 -8.94 3.32
C ILE A 46 -2.33 -9.94 2.40
N ASP A 47 -1.67 -11.06 2.17
CA ASP A 47 -2.19 -12.12 1.33
C ASP A 47 -2.86 -13.19 2.19
N GLY A 48 -4.05 -13.61 1.79
CA GLY A 48 -4.89 -14.54 2.53
C GLY A 48 -4.55 -16.02 2.32
N GLY A 49 -3.31 -16.31 1.99
CA GLY A 49 -2.89 -17.69 1.74
C GLY A 49 -3.20 -18.13 0.31
N SER A 50 -2.91 -17.29 -0.66
CA SER A 50 -3.16 -17.59 -2.07
C SER A 50 -2.51 -18.89 -2.52
N LYS A 51 -3.20 -19.58 -3.41
CA LYS A 51 -2.74 -20.84 -3.98
C LYS A 51 -2.27 -20.68 -5.43
N ASP A 52 -2.37 -19.47 -5.98
CA ASP A 52 -1.89 -19.14 -7.30
C ASP A 52 -0.49 -18.49 -7.22
N ARG A 53 -0.12 -17.70 -8.21
CA ARG A 53 1.19 -17.04 -8.29
C ARG A 53 1.30 -15.78 -7.42
N SER A 54 0.26 -15.39 -6.71
CA SER A 54 0.25 -14.14 -5.93
C SER A 54 1.44 -14.04 -4.98
N LYS A 55 1.71 -15.11 -4.24
CA LYS A 55 2.81 -15.12 -3.27
C LYS A 55 4.16 -14.91 -3.94
N GLU A 56 4.40 -15.56 -5.08
CA GLU A 56 5.65 -15.39 -5.82
C GLU A 56 5.83 -13.96 -6.28
N ILE A 57 4.75 -13.34 -6.75
CA ILE A 57 4.78 -11.97 -7.22
C ILE A 57 5.08 -11.02 -6.05
N ILE A 58 4.45 -11.22 -4.91
CA ILE A 58 4.72 -10.40 -3.72
C ILE A 58 6.18 -10.54 -3.31
N GLN A 59 6.71 -11.76 -3.30
CA GLN A 59 8.11 -12.00 -2.96
C GLN A 59 9.08 -11.29 -3.90
N LYS A 60 8.72 -11.16 -5.16
CA LYS A 60 9.53 -10.44 -6.16
C LYS A 60 9.74 -8.97 -5.77
N TYR A 61 8.81 -8.37 -5.06
CA TYR A 61 8.87 -6.97 -4.64
C TYR A 61 9.13 -6.81 -3.14
N ALA A 62 9.46 -7.89 -2.45
CA ALA A 62 9.57 -7.90 -0.99
C ALA A 62 10.55 -6.85 -0.44
N ASP A 63 11.63 -6.58 -1.17
CA ASP A 63 12.63 -5.59 -0.76
C ASP A 63 12.13 -4.14 -0.85
N LYS A 64 11.01 -3.92 -1.54
CA LYS A 64 10.41 -2.61 -1.74
C LYS A 64 9.11 -2.43 -0.97
N ILE A 65 8.58 -3.51 -0.40
CA ILE A 65 7.36 -3.51 0.40
C ILE A 65 7.78 -3.41 1.87
N SER A 66 7.11 -2.55 2.63
CA SER A 66 7.47 -2.33 4.04
C SER A 66 7.18 -3.56 4.91
N TYR A 67 6.05 -4.22 4.65
CA TYR A 67 5.68 -5.45 5.35
C TYR A 67 4.74 -6.27 4.47
N TRP A 68 4.93 -7.57 4.45
CA TRP A 68 4.00 -8.47 3.78
C TRP A 68 3.92 -9.80 4.53
N VAL A 69 2.78 -10.45 4.38
CA VAL A 69 2.56 -11.78 4.92
C VAL A 69 1.63 -12.53 3.97
N SER A 70 1.78 -13.85 3.92
CA SER A 70 0.85 -14.72 3.19
C SER A 70 0.46 -15.85 4.12
N GLU A 71 -0.77 -15.79 4.61
CA GLU A 71 -1.34 -16.80 5.51
C GLU A 71 -2.86 -16.73 5.44
N PRO A 72 -3.57 -17.82 5.73
CA PRO A 72 -5.02 -17.80 5.70
C PRO A 72 -5.61 -16.70 6.58
N ASP A 73 -6.63 -16.02 6.08
CA ASP A 73 -7.37 -15.02 6.83
C ASP A 73 -8.88 -15.22 6.61
N ASN A 74 -9.68 -14.34 7.19
CA ASN A 74 -11.13 -14.42 7.13
C ASN A 74 -11.72 -13.49 6.07
N GLY A 75 -10.97 -13.19 5.02
CA GLY A 75 -11.43 -12.39 3.90
C GLY A 75 -10.85 -10.98 3.88
N GLN A 76 -11.37 -10.17 2.95
CA GLN A 76 -10.80 -8.86 2.66
C GLN A 76 -10.78 -7.93 3.87
N ALA A 77 -11.88 -7.87 4.62
CA ALA A 77 -11.96 -6.98 5.78
C ALA A 77 -10.95 -7.36 6.85
N ASP A 78 -10.75 -8.66 7.07
CA ASP A 78 -9.75 -9.16 8.02
C ASP A 78 -8.34 -8.79 7.56
N ALA A 79 -8.05 -8.97 6.27
CA ALA A 79 -6.75 -8.61 5.70
C ALA A 79 -6.46 -7.11 5.86
N ILE A 80 -7.45 -6.27 5.58
CA ILE A 80 -7.30 -4.82 5.74
C ILE A 80 -7.03 -4.47 7.20
N ASN A 81 -7.76 -5.07 8.13
CA ASN A 81 -7.56 -4.83 9.54
C ASN A 81 -6.17 -5.26 10.02
N LYS A 82 -5.69 -6.42 9.55
CA LYS A 82 -4.33 -6.85 9.87
C LYS A 82 -3.29 -5.84 9.39
N GLY A 83 -3.46 -5.33 8.18
CA GLY A 83 -2.56 -4.32 7.63
C GLY A 83 -2.61 -3.04 8.43
N TRP A 84 -3.79 -2.60 8.83
CA TRP A 84 -3.95 -1.39 9.62
C TRP A 84 -3.30 -1.51 11.00
N GLU A 85 -3.39 -2.68 11.61
CA GLU A 85 -2.72 -2.92 12.89
C GLU A 85 -1.21 -2.80 12.78
N MET A 86 -0.65 -3.13 11.63
CA MET A 86 0.79 -3.02 11.37
C MET A 86 1.21 -1.62 10.94
N SER A 87 0.26 -0.77 10.56
CA SER A 87 0.57 0.53 9.98
C SER A 87 1.02 1.54 11.03
N THR A 88 1.89 2.46 10.60
CA THR A 88 2.41 3.53 11.46
C THR A 88 2.20 4.91 10.86
N GLY A 89 1.51 5.00 9.72
CA GLY A 89 1.32 6.27 9.03
C GLY A 89 0.33 7.20 9.70
N GLU A 90 0.44 8.47 9.39
CA GLU A 90 -0.53 9.47 9.82
C GLU A 90 -1.83 9.34 9.03
N PHE A 91 -1.72 8.93 7.78
CA PHE A 91 -2.88 8.61 6.95
C PHE A 91 -2.81 7.13 6.61
N ILE A 92 -3.97 6.48 6.62
CA ILE A 92 -4.09 5.06 6.35
C ILE A 92 -5.12 4.87 5.26
N GLY A 93 -4.77 4.12 4.25
CA GLY A 93 -5.68 3.78 3.17
C GLY A 93 -5.49 2.35 2.73
N TRP A 94 -6.28 1.93 1.77
CA TRP A 94 -6.14 0.60 1.19
C TRP A 94 -6.52 0.62 -0.28
N ILE A 95 -5.97 -0.33 -1.03
CA ILE A 95 -6.29 -0.52 -2.44
C ILE A 95 -6.41 -2.01 -2.72
N ASN A 96 -7.44 -2.42 -3.42
CA ASN A 96 -7.63 -3.81 -3.82
C ASN A 96 -6.51 -4.28 -4.73
N SER A 97 -6.22 -5.58 -4.68
CA SER A 97 -5.15 -6.20 -5.46
C SER A 97 -5.43 -6.28 -6.97
N ASP A 98 -6.57 -5.80 -7.41
CA ASP A 98 -6.93 -5.69 -8.83
C ASP A 98 -7.16 -4.24 -9.28
N ASP A 99 -6.85 -3.27 -8.42
CA ASP A 99 -6.96 -1.84 -8.76
C ASP A 99 -5.58 -1.25 -9.02
N ILE A 100 -5.56 -0.12 -9.72
CA ILE A 100 -4.33 0.58 -10.08
C ILE A 100 -4.47 2.05 -9.71
N LEU A 101 -3.48 2.57 -8.99
CA LEU A 101 -3.42 4.00 -8.69
C LEU A 101 -2.73 4.76 -9.84
N THR A 102 -3.18 5.98 -10.10
CA THR A 102 -2.38 6.87 -10.94
C THR A 102 -1.16 7.34 -10.16
N SER A 103 -0.12 7.77 -10.86
CA SER A 103 1.15 8.13 -10.21
C SER A 103 1.06 9.28 -9.23
N THR A 104 -0.02 10.07 -9.29
CA THR A 104 -0.22 11.26 -8.47
C THR A 104 -1.28 11.09 -7.39
N SER A 105 -1.92 9.92 -7.32
CA SER A 105 -3.09 9.70 -6.44
C SER A 105 -2.83 10.03 -4.99
N VAL A 106 -1.74 9.49 -4.42
CA VAL A 106 -1.44 9.69 -3.01
C VAL A 106 -1.13 11.14 -2.71
N ASN A 107 -0.33 11.77 -3.56
CA ASN A 107 0.02 13.16 -3.39
C ASN A 107 -1.21 14.08 -3.40
N GLU A 108 -2.15 13.82 -4.31
CA GLU A 108 -3.38 14.59 -4.41
C GLU A 108 -4.27 14.45 -3.18
N VAL A 109 -4.39 13.22 -2.67
CA VAL A 109 -5.18 12.97 -1.46
C VAL A 109 -4.56 13.66 -0.25
N VAL A 110 -3.26 13.54 -0.07
CA VAL A 110 -2.57 14.20 1.05
C VAL A 110 -2.71 15.71 0.98
N LYS A 111 -2.53 16.30 -0.19
CA LYS A 111 -2.71 17.74 -0.37
C LYS A 111 -4.12 18.18 0.03
N THR A 112 -5.12 17.40 -0.33
CA THR A 112 -6.50 17.72 0.03
C THR A 112 -6.70 17.72 1.54
N PHE A 113 -6.17 16.70 2.24
CA PHE A 113 -6.27 16.63 3.69
C PHE A 113 -5.53 17.77 4.38
N LEU A 114 -4.39 18.15 3.87
CA LEU A 114 -3.61 19.25 4.46
C LEU A 114 -4.29 20.61 4.27
N LYS A 115 -5.03 20.78 3.19
CA LYS A 115 -5.79 22.01 2.94
C LYS A 115 -7.06 22.11 3.78
N ASN A 116 -7.69 20.98 4.05
CA ASN A 116 -8.98 20.90 4.73
C ASN A 116 -8.90 19.92 5.89
N PRO A 117 -8.15 20.27 6.93
CA PRO A 117 -7.94 19.38 8.06
C PRO A 117 -9.20 19.16 8.89
#